data_aaa41e2d9ced7abf44e9ab0f594df0b1
#
_entry.id   aaa41e2d9ced7abf44e9ab0f594df0b1
#
_cell.length_a   1.000
_cell.length_b   1.000
_cell.length_c   1.000
_cell.angle_alpha   90.00
_cell.angle_beta   90.00
_cell.angle_gamma   90.00
#
_symmetry.space_group_name_H-M   'P 1'
#
loop_
_entity.id
_entity.type
_entity.pdbx_description
1 polymer ?
#
loop_
_entity_poly.entity_id
_entity_poly.type
_entity_poly.pdbx_seq_one_letter_code
_entity_poly.pdbx_strand_id
1 'polypeptide(L)'
;MKRTLLALGCIPFWLAGTAQISTYVLQPAALEGPLTFTWAETWGSTPDLNDPANARVGFAAFVDDGTAEDSLGCNALVNGADIVGKIAVVYRGTCEFGTKALNAQNAGALAVVVINNQGSPLAMGPGADGPSVTIPVVMISTDAGTSLRDAILAGIVELRIGSVSGVFEYNLNTSAKLVSIPQYSALPSGLAADINFQINIGSWVKNFGSLAQSDATLSCVITQDGVEVYNNTSVPGLIAPGDSLFFGLEVFSQPSYNGFYEGTYTVSSSNADQFASDNLYTFTFYAGDLFAYGLIDETSLLPLPEQHVRATLDAVDFMACSYFSHPNASAYSIEGIYASATRAAGESMENQFLEARVYEWLDDFTGWSDAATANIVQQVSGEYVYQTDLSAQTVYVPLQETFQLEDDIRYLFCIFSPAPDVFLGFGEALDYDRLQTELDEPIYLINDDGAWGSFSDATHTSIGAKLTPTVGISEVERVQMTPYPNPTSNMLSVRMNGQQGAAWLRVFDLAGKQVLESKIGVGGDQLLNVDVSSLASGTYLFHMEFDNGKRSDFRVVVTK
;
A
#
# COMPACT_ATOMS: atom_id res chain seq x y z
N MET A 1 43.22 -12.20 17.55
CA MET A 1 41.93 -11.86 16.96
C MET A 1 40.84 -12.65 17.69
N LYS A 2 40.18 -12.02 18.64
CA LYS A 2 39.05 -12.63 19.38
C LYS A 2 37.77 -12.25 18.66
N ARG A 3 37.05 -13.23 18.11
CA ARG A 3 35.70 -13.05 17.58
C ARG A 3 34.75 -13.05 18.76
N THR A 4 34.15 -11.90 19.03
CA THR A 4 33.06 -11.75 19.99
C THR A 4 31.77 -12.14 19.25
N LEU A 5 31.15 -13.27 19.62
CA LEU A 5 29.81 -13.58 19.22
C LEU A 5 28.88 -12.60 19.96
N LEU A 6 28.22 -11.73 19.21
CA LEU A 6 27.03 -11.03 19.70
C LEU A 6 25.88 -12.04 19.71
N ALA A 7 25.44 -12.45 20.88
CA ALA A 7 24.15 -13.13 21.06
C ALA A 7 23.06 -12.06 20.89
N LEU A 8 22.33 -12.10 19.77
CA LEU A 8 21.04 -11.40 19.65
C LEU A 8 20.09 -12.03 20.68
N GLY A 9 19.86 -11.30 21.77
CA GLY A 9 18.81 -11.62 22.71
C GLY A 9 17.47 -11.33 22.01
N CYS A 10 16.68 -12.38 21.76
CA CYS A 10 15.27 -12.25 21.47
C CYS A 10 14.60 -11.52 22.64
N ILE A 11 14.30 -10.25 22.48
CA ILE A 11 13.38 -9.53 23.35
C ILE A 11 11.99 -10.09 22.98
N PRO A 12 11.26 -10.74 23.89
CA PRO A 12 9.88 -11.09 23.60
C PRO A 12 9.11 -9.78 23.49
N PHE A 13 8.75 -9.39 22.28
CA PHE A 13 7.67 -8.42 22.08
C PHE A 13 6.40 -9.08 22.63
N TRP A 14 5.96 -8.59 23.77
CA TRP A 14 4.60 -8.83 24.23
C TRP A 14 3.69 -8.05 23.25
N LEU A 15 3.26 -8.70 22.18
CA LEU A 15 2.09 -8.25 21.44
C LEU A 15 0.95 -8.25 22.48
N ALA A 16 0.57 -7.06 22.92
CA ALA A 16 -0.63 -6.90 23.73
C ALA A 16 -1.75 -7.59 22.94
N GLY A 17 -2.27 -8.68 23.49
CA GLY A 17 -3.18 -9.54 22.76
C GLY A 17 -4.46 -8.79 22.45
N THR A 18 -4.55 -8.18 21.27
CA THR A 18 -5.83 -7.70 20.76
C THR A 18 -6.74 -8.91 20.64
N ALA A 19 -7.87 -8.88 21.32
CA ALA A 19 -8.87 -9.92 21.19
C ALA A 19 -9.46 -9.84 19.78
N GLN A 20 -9.86 -10.97 19.23
CA GLN A 20 -10.64 -10.98 18.01
C GLN A 20 -12.05 -10.49 18.33
N ILE A 21 -12.41 -9.30 17.83
CA ILE A 21 -13.75 -8.71 17.99
C ILE A 21 -14.58 -9.08 16.77
N SER A 22 -15.84 -9.45 17.00
CA SER A 22 -16.80 -9.71 15.92
C SER A 22 -18.20 -9.22 16.28
N THR A 23 -18.95 -8.88 15.26
CA THR A 23 -20.42 -8.87 15.27
C THR A 23 -20.83 -10.11 14.49
N TYR A 24 -21.29 -11.15 15.20
CA TYR A 24 -21.50 -12.49 14.63
C TYR A 24 -22.96 -12.91 14.78
N VAL A 25 -23.53 -13.42 13.69
CA VAL A 25 -24.86 -14.03 13.68
C VAL A 25 -24.73 -15.47 14.15
N LEU A 26 -25.30 -15.79 15.32
CA LEU A 26 -25.32 -17.15 15.85
C LEU A 26 -26.50 -17.97 15.33
N GLN A 27 -27.62 -17.30 15.07
CA GLN A 27 -28.86 -17.91 14.57
C GLN A 27 -29.59 -16.92 13.67
N PRO A 28 -30.39 -17.39 12.67
CA PRO A 28 -30.52 -18.80 12.26
C PRO A 28 -29.31 -19.29 11.46
N ALA A 29 -29.06 -20.59 11.41
CA ALA A 29 -27.91 -21.21 10.72
C ALA A 29 -27.78 -20.81 9.25
N ALA A 30 -28.88 -20.44 8.57
CA ALA A 30 -28.84 -19.95 7.20
C ALA A 30 -28.22 -18.56 7.04
N LEU A 31 -28.07 -17.82 8.13
CA LEU A 31 -27.48 -16.47 8.18
C LEU A 31 -26.26 -16.42 9.13
N GLU A 32 -25.85 -17.58 9.65
CA GLU A 32 -24.70 -17.69 10.57
C GLU A 32 -23.42 -17.18 9.91
N GLY A 33 -22.67 -16.36 10.65
CA GLY A 33 -21.39 -15.83 10.20
C GLY A 33 -21.09 -14.43 10.72
N PRO A 34 -19.87 -13.95 10.48
CA PRO A 34 -19.44 -12.61 10.86
C PRO A 34 -20.08 -11.56 9.94
N LEU A 35 -20.33 -10.39 10.51
CA LEU A 35 -20.78 -9.20 9.78
C LEU A 35 -19.63 -8.20 9.74
N THR A 36 -19.46 -7.51 8.62
CA THR A 36 -18.59 -6.32 8.55
C THR A 36 -19.19 -5.22 9.42
N PHE A 37 -18.39 -4.64 10.32
CA PHE A 37 -18.87 -3.68 11.29
C PHE A 37 -17.80 -2.65 11.66
N THR A 38 -18.25 -1.52 12.21
CA THR A 38 -17.48 -0.60 13.03
C THR A 38 -18.10 -0.54 14.44
N TRP A 39 -17.38 -0.02 15.43
CA TRP A 39 -17.90 0.09 16.78
C TRP A 39 -17.55 1.42 17.44
N ALA A 40 -18.26 1.77 18.50
CA ALA A 40 -18.13 3.04 19.20
C ALA A 40 -16.98 3.01 20.22
N GLU A 41 -15.74 2.86 19.75
CA GLU A 41 -14.54 2.71 20.57
C GLU A 41 -14.23 3.98 21.39
N THR A 42 -14.48 5.14 20.81
CA THR A 42 -14.00 6.43 21.35
C THR A 42 -15.06 7.23 22.12
N TRP A 43 -16.20 6.62 22.47
CA TRP A 43 -17.28 7.35 23.15
C TRP A 43 -17.06 7.55 24.65
N GLY A 44 -15.98 7.02 25.19
CA GLY A 44 -15.52 7.24 26.56
C GLY A 44 -16.15 6.36 27.63
N SER A 45 -17.45 5.99 27.54
CA SER A 45 -18.14 5.11 28.50
C SER A 45 -18.60 3.79 27.89
N THR A 46 -18.55 3.64 26.57
CA THR A 46 -18.80 2.36 25.90
C THR A 46 -17.71 1.34 26.31
N PRO A 47 -18.11 0.07 26.55
CA PRO A 47 -17.16 -0.95 27.00
C PRO A 47 -16.16 -1.32 25.90
N ASP A 48 -14.90 -1.56 26.29
CA ASP A 48 -13.88 -2.08 25.40
C ASP A 48 -14.24 -3.51 24.96
N LEU A 49 -14.52 -3.71 23.67
CA LEU A 49 -14.90 -5.00 23.11
C LEU A 49 -13.72 -5.97 23.00
N ASN A 50 -12.48 -5.52 23.17
CA ASN A 50 -11.32 -6.40 23.30
C ASN A 50 -11.38 -7.23 24.59
N ASP A 51 -12.04 -6.75 25.64
CA ASP A 51 -12.27 -7.54 26.85
C ASP A 51 -13.43 -8.54 26.63
N PRO A 52 -13.16 -9.86 26.67
CA PRO A 52 -14.20 -10.89 26.51
C PRO A 52 -15.38 -10.76 27.49
N ALA A 53 -15.18 -10.16 28.67
CA ALA A 53 -16.23 -9.92 29.65
C ALA A 53 -17.29 -8.91 29.17
N ASN A 54 -16.94 -8.08 28.22
CA ASN A 54 -17.82 -7.08 27.65
C ASN A 54 -18.65 -7.60 26.46
N ALA A 55 -18.39 -8.82 26.00
CA ALA A 55 -19.18 -9.41 24.92
C ALA A 55 -20.65 -9.56 25.33
N ARG A 56 -21.56 -9.34 24.39
CA ARG A 56 -23.01 -9.48 24.58
C ARG A 56 -23.57 -10.48 23.59
N VAL A 57 -24.46 -11.33 24.07
CA VAL A 57 -25.21 -12.30 23.28
C VAL A 57 -26.69 -12.07 23.54
N GLY A 58 -27.49 -11.99 22.48
CA GLY A 58 -28.93 -11.81 22.63
C GLY A 58 -29.67 -11.77 21.29
N PHE A 59 -30.98 -11.94 21.36
CA PHE A 59 -31.83 -11.80 20.19
C PHE A 59 -31.95 -10.32 19.77
N ALA A 60 -31.88 -10.09 18.48
CA ALA A 60 -32.04 -8.76 17.88
C ALA A 60 -33.52 -8.36 17.77
N ALA A 61 -33.82 -7.09 18.05
CA ALA A 61 -35.16 -6.54 17.88
C ALA A 61 -35.09 -5.08 17.42
N PHE A 62 -35.91 -4.72 16.44
CA PHE A 62 -36.05 -3.32 16.03
C PHE A 62 -36.69 -2.50 17.15
N VAL A 63 -36.17 -1.28 17.31
CA VAL A 63 -36.76 -0.29 18.20
C VAL A 63 -38.01 0.32 17.54
N ASP A 64 -38.87 0.89 18.39
CA ASP A 64 -40.00 1.75 18.02
C ASP A 64 -39.98 2.99 18.92
N ASP A 65 -39.71 4.16 18.34
CA ASP A 65 -39.66 5.45 19.05
C ASP A 65 -40.97 6.26 18.94
N GLY A 66 -42.02 5.63 18.42
CA GLY A 66 -43.36 6.21 18.31
C GLY A 66 -43.53 7.25 17.20
N THR A 67 -42.53 7.41 16.33
CA THR A 67 -42.63 8.32 15.18
C THR A 67 -43.01 7.58 13.90
N ALA A 68 -43.18 8.31 12.79
CA ALA A 68 -43.41 7.70 11.47
C ALA A 68 -42.19 6.93 10.95
N GLU A 69 -41.00 7.28 11.43
CA GLU A 69 -39.71 6.58 11.18
C GLU A 69 -39.30 5.85 12.46
N ASP A 70 -40.15 4.98 12.94
CA ASP A 70 -40.16 4.34 14.26
C ASP A 70 -38.85 3.65 14.67
N SER A 71 -38.15 3.09 13.72
CA SER A 71 -36.91 2.34 13.94
C SER A 71 -35.63 3.21 13.93
N LEU A 72 -35.74 4.53 13.98
CA LEU A 72 -34.60 5.42 14.14
C LEU A 72 -34.09 5.51 15.59
N GLY A 73 -34.96 5.37 16.57
CA GLY A 73 -34.64 5.45 18.00
C GLY A 73 -34.25 6.86 18.44
N CYS A 74 -34.77 7.91 17.80
CA CYS A 74 -34.47 9.31 18.14
C CYS A 74 -35.18 9.81 19.39
N ASN A 75 -36.26 9.14 19.80
CA ASN A 75 -37.02 9.44 21.04
C ASN A 75 -37.01 8.22 21.97
N ALA A 76 -37.55 8.42 23.20
CA ALA A 76 -37.75 7.32 24.13
C ALA A 76 -38.61 6.21 23.51
N LEU A 77 -38.18 4.98 23.64
CA LEU A 77 -38.80 3.85 22.96
C LEU A 77 -40.17 3.51 23.55
N VAL A 78 -41.18 3.37 22.68
CA VAL A 78 -42.53 2.96 23.07
C VAL A 78 -42.65 1.44 23.19
N ASN A 79 -41.79 0.67 22.53
CA ASN A 79 -41.67 -0.78 22.62
C ASN A 79 -40.59 -1.26 23.60
N GLY A 80 -40.22 -0.47 24.59
CA GLY A 80 -39.14 -0.79 25.51
C GLY A 80 -39.24 -2.18 26.16
N ALA A 81 -40.46 -2.67 26.42
CA ALA A 81 -40.67 -4.03 26.95
C ALA A 81 -40.17 -5.14 26.01
N ASP A 82 -40.17 -4.91 24.71
CA ASP A 82 -39.64 -5.85 23.70
C ASP A 82 -38.12 -5.76 23.54
N ILE A 83 -37.50 -4.67 24.02
CA ILE A 83 -36.06 -4.39 23.92
C ILE A 83 -35.29 -4.87 25.16
N VAL A 84 -35.94 -4.92 26.32
CA VAL A 84 -35.29 -5.39 27.58
C VAL A 84 -34.57 -6.72 27.37
N GLY A 85 -33.25 -6.76 27.63
CA GLY A 85 -32.41 -7.96 27.54
C GLY A 85 -32.15 -8.45 26.13
N LYS A 86 -32.42 -7.63 25.13
CA LYS A 86 -32.12 -7.91 23.70
C LYS A 86 -31.07 -6.95 23.14
N ILE A 87 -30.65 -7.21 21.94
CA ILE A 87 -29.82 -6.31 21.12
C ILE A 87 -30.77 -5.43 20.31
N ALA A 88 -30.75 -4.13 20.61
CA ALA A 88 -31.59 -3.15 19.91
C ALA A 88 -31.05 -2.89 18.51
N VAL A 89 -31.92 -2.85 17.51
CA VAL A 89 -31.57 -2.55 16.11
C VAL A 89 -32.19 -1.23 15.70
N VAL A 90 -31.38 -0.31 15.22
CA VAL A 90 -31.78 1.02 14.76
C VAL A 90 -31.24 1.29 13.36
N TYR A 91 -31.92 2.16 12.60
CA TYR A 91 -31.36 2.68 11.34
C TYR A 91 -30.61 3.98 11.56
N ARG A 92 -29.55 4.19 10.77
CA ARG A 92 -28.89 5.49 10.64
C ARG A 92 -29.87 6.50 10.02
N GLY A 93 -29.91 7.72 10.55
CA GLY A 93 -30.70 8.85 10.05
C GLY A 93 -31.09 9.82 11.17
N THR A 94 -31.47 11.03 10.80
CA THR A 94 -32.10 12.12 11.58
C THR A 94 -31.34 12.58 12.83
N CYS A 95 -31.11 11.75 13.86
CA CYS A 95 -30.45 12.12 15.10
C CYS A 95 -29.09 11.45 15.29
N GLU A 96 -28.33 11.94 16.26
CA GLU A 96 -26.98 11.46 16.59
C GLU A 96 -26.98 9.99 17.03
N PHE A 97 -25.87 9.29 16.78
CA PHE A 97 -25.74 7.89 17.17
C PHE A 97 -25.81 7.67 18.69
N GLY A 98 -25.20 8.60 19.47
CA GLY A 98 -25.30 8.56 20.93
C GLY A 98 -26.72 8.65 21.45
N THR A 99 -27.57 9.49 20.85
CA THR A 99 -29.00 9.62 21.23
C THR A 99 -29.75 8.32 20.99
N LYS A 100 -29.56 7.67 19.81
CA LYS A 100 -30.16 6.38 19.50
C LYS A 100 -29.75 5.30 20.51
N ALA A 101 -28.44 5.24 20.78
CA ALA A 101 -27.87 4.27 21.70
C ALA A 101 -28.34 4.49 23.14
N LEU A 102 -28.40 5.75 23.60
CA LEU A 102 -28.89 6.08 24.94
C LEU A 102 -30.37 5.72 25.13
N ASN A 103 -31.21 5.98 24.14
CA ASN A 103 -32.63 5.60 24.17
C ASN A 103 -32.81 4.08 24.24
N ALA A 104 -32.05 3.31 23.46
CA ALA A 104 -32.03 1.85 23.54
C ALA A 104 -31.52 1.35 24.89
N GLN A 105 -30.43 1.93 25.42
CA GLN A 105 -29.89 1.61 26.75
C GLN A 105 -30.95 1.86 27.85
N ASN A 106 -31.62 3.00 27.80
CA ASN A 106 -32.65 3.35 28.77
C ASN A 106 -33.86 2.40 28.71
N ALA A 107 -34.10 1.77 27.58
CA ALA A 107 -35.08 0.72 27.39
C ALA A 107 -34.57 -0.68 27.83
N GLY A 108 -33.33 -0.81 28.31
CA GLY A 108 -32.74 -2.05 28.81
C GLY A 108 -32.11 -2.94 27.75
N ALA A 109 -31.68 -2.39 26.62
CA ALA A 109 -30.91 -3.13 25.63
C ALA A 109 -29.55 -3.61 26.17
N LEU A 110 -29.11 -4.78 25.68
CA LEU A 110 -27.77 -5.32 25.97
C LEU A 110 -26.67 -4.65 25.13
N ALA A 111 -27.00 -4.30 23.93
CA ALA A 111 -26.16 -3.64 22.93
C ALA A 111 -27.02 -2.98 21.86
N VAL A 112 -26.42 -2.19 21.00
CA VAL A 112 -27.08 -1.55 19.86
C VAL A 112 -26.39 -1.90 18.55
N VAL A 113 -27.18 -2.28 17.54
CA VAL A 113 -26.76 -2.42 16.15
C VAL A 113 -27.37 -1.27 15.36
N VAL A 114 -26.54 -0.45 14.75
CA VAL A 114 -26.96 0.57 13.80
C VAL A 114 -26.82 -0.01 12.39
N ILE A 115 -27.91 -0.04 11.64
CA ILE A 115 -27.86 -0.38 10.21
C ILE A 115 -27.54 0.91 9.44
N ASN A 116 -26.46 0.90 8.65
CA ASN A 116 -26.11 2.03 7.82
C ASN A 116 -27.17 2.23 6.72
N ASN A 117 -27.36 3.45 6.26
CA ASN A 117 -28.30 3.79 5.20
C ASN A 117 -27.63 3.89 3.81
N GLN A 118 -26.31 3.79 3.74
CA GLN A 118 -25.52 3.80 2.49
C GLN A 118 -24.25 2.94 2.65
N GLY A 119 -24.18 1.82 1.90
CA GLY A 119 -22.98 1.02 1.75
C GLY A 119 -22.39 0.41 3.03
N SER A 120 -21.07 0.48 3.17
CA SER A 120 -20.29 -0.10 4.26
C SER A 120 -20.50 0.62 5.60
N PRO A 121 -20.19 -0.03 6.74
CA PRO A 121 -20.20 0.64 8.04
C PRO A 121 -19.19 1.79 8.07
N LEU A 122 -19.44 2.80 8.87
CA LEU A 122 -18.54 3.94 9.05
C LEU A 122 -18.31 4.23 10.53
N ALA A 123 -17.26 4.99 10.83
CA ALA A 123 -16.99 5.47 12.19
C ALA A 123 -18.15 6.32 12.72
N MET A 124 -18.56 6.05 13.96
CA MET A 124 -19.70 6.71 14.59
C MET A 124 -19.23 7.76 15.59
N GLY A 125 -19.63 9.03 15.37
CA GLY A 125 -19.42 10.08 16.36
C GLY A 125 -20.34 9.94 17.59
N PRO A 126 -19.87 10.26 18.82
CA PRO A 126 -20.64 10.14 20.05
C PRO A 126 -21.84 11.08 20.12
N GLY A 127 -21.79 12.23 19.48
CA GLY A 127 -22.72 13.33 19.73
C GLY A 127 -22.72 13.77 21.20
N ALA A 128 -23.79 14.44 21.62
CA ALA A 128 -23.92 14.95 22.98
C ALA A 128 -24.16 13.82 24.01
N ASP A 129 -24.85 12.76 23.61
CA ASP A 129 -25.30 11.68 24.50
C ASP A 129 -24.33 10.49 24.60
N GLY A 130 -23.40 10.34 23.63
CA GLY A 130 -22.45 9.23 23.57
C GLY A 130 -21.66 8.98 24.85
N PRO A 131 -21.15 10.02 25.56
CA PRO A 131 -20.46 9.84 26.86
C PRO A 131 -21.31 9.18 27.95
N SER A 132 -22.64 9.15 27.80
CA SER A 132 -23.57 8.50 28.75
C SER A 132 -23.91 7.04 28.36
N VAL A 133 -23.43 6.57 27.22
CA VAL A 133 -23.69 5.22 26.72
C VAL A 133 -22.67 4.25 27.33
N THR A 134 -23.16 3.22 28.01
CA THR A 134 -22.36 2.20 28.74
C THR A 134 -22.56 0.78 28.20
N ILE A 135 -23.23 0.62 27.06
CA ILE A 135 -23.43 -0.64 26.36
C ILE A 135 -22.70 -0.63 25.02
N PRO A 136 -22.36 -1.80 24.45
CA PRO A 136 -21.75 -1.87 23.12
C PRO A 136 -22.64 -1.25 22.04
N VAL A 137 -22.02 -0.51 21.11
CA VAL A 137 -22.69 0.05 19.94
C VAL A 137 -21.85 -0.30 18.71
N VAL A 138 -22.46 -0.97 17.75
CA VAL A 138 -21.82 -1.35 16.48
C VAL A 138 -22.65 -0.85 15.30
N MET A 139 -22.01 -0.60 14.18
CA MET A 139 -22.68 -0.31 12.90
C MET A 139 -22.38 -1.45 11.93
N ILE A 140 -23.40 -1.90 11.21
CA ILE A 140 -23.29 -2.87 10.11
C ILE A 140 -23.68 -2.22 8.78
N SER A 141 -23.31 -2.85 7.67
CA SER A 141 -23.62 -2.35 6.33
C SER A 141 -25.13 -2.36 6.03
N THR A 142 -25.53 -1.59 5.02
CA THR A 142 -26.90 -1.58 4.49
C THR A 142 -27.33 -2.97 4.01
N ASP A 143 -26.44 -3.68 3.30
CA ASP A 143 -26.71 -5.01 2.76
C ASP A 143 -26.90 -6.05 3.86
N ALA A 144 -26.04 -6.03 4.89
CA ALA A 144 -26.19 -6.88 6.06
C ALA A 144 -27.52 -6.62 6.78
N GLY A 145 -27.87 -5.34 7.00
CA GLY A 145 -29.14 -4.97 7.59
C GLY A 145 -30.35 -5.45 6.77
N THR A 146 -30.25 -5.35 5.44
CA THR A 146 -31.32 -5.82 4.53
C THR A 146 -31.47 -7.34 4.59
N SER A 147 -30.37 -8.09 4.59
CA SER A 147 -30.39 -9.56 4.65
C SER A 147 -30.94 -10.10 5.98
N LEU A 148 -30.71 -9.38 7.08
CA LEU A 148 -31.17 -9.79 8.43
C LEU A 148 -32.60 -9.33 8.75
N ARG A 149 -33.13 -8.35 8.06
CA ARG A 149 -34.34 -7.61 8.43
C ARG A 149 -35.54 -8.52 8.73
N ASP A 150 -35.90 -9.41 7.80
CA ASP A 150 -37.08 -10.27 7.95
C ASP A 150 -36.91 -11.27 9.09
N ALA A 151 -35.70 -11.78 9.30
CA ALA A 151 -35.38 -12.67 10.40
C ALA A 151 -35.39 -11.94 11.76
N ILE A 152 -34.95 -10.67 11.82
CA ILE A 152 -35.07 -9.83 13.02
C ILE A 152 -36.53 -9.58 13.36
N LEU A 153 -37.37 -9.24 12.36
CA LEU A 153 -38.83 -9.07 12.54
C LEU A 153 -39.51 -10.36 13.02
N ALA A 154 -39.02 -11.51 12.58
CA ALA A 154 -39.48 -12.81 13.05
C ALA A 154 -38.94 -13.18 14.48
N GLY A 155 -38.03 -12.38 15.02
CA GLY A 155 -37.46 -12.60 16.36
C GLY A 155 -36.50 -13.80 16.47
N ILE A 156 -35.90 -14.24 15.35
CA ILE A 156 -35.06 -15.45 15.29
C ILE A 156 -33.57 -15.16 15.12
N VAL A 157 -33.16 -13.88 15.00
CA VAL A 157 -31.74 -13.51 14.88
C VAL A 157 -31.13 -13.38 16.27
N GLU A 158 -30.18 -14.24 16.58
CA GLU A 158 -29.33 -14.11 17.76
C GLU A 158 -27.95 -13.64 17.34
N LEU A 159 -27.46 -12.59 17.98
CA LEU A 159 -26.17 -11.97 17.69
C LEU A 159 -25.22 -12.12 18.88
N ARG A 160 -23.93 -12.26 18.58
CA ARG A 160 -22.82 -11.99 19.49
C ARG A 160 -22.12 -10.72 19.05
N ILE A 161 -21.89 -9.78 19.98
CA ILE A 161 -21.13 -8.54 19.77
C ILE A 161 -19.99 -8.52 20.80
N GLY A 162 -18.73 -8.42 20.33
CA GLY A 162 -17.54 -8.39 21.16
C GLY A 162 -16.57 -9.52 20.86
N SER A 163 -15.67 -9.78 21.81
CA SER A 163 -14.62 -10.78 21.62
C SER A 163 -15.18 -12.18 21.40
N VAL A 164 -14.61 -12.86 20.40
CA VAL A 164 -14.85 -14.30 20.11
C VAL A 164 -13.71 -15.19 20.61
N SER A 165 -12.72 -14.62 21.30
CA SER A 165 -11.60 -15.38 21.88
C SER A 165 -12.11 -16.44 22.88
N GLY A 166 -11.70 -17.69 22.67
CA GLY A 166 -12.09 -18.84 23.50
C GLY A 166 -13.55 -19.30 23.35
N VAL A 167 -14.30 -18.74 22.41
CA VAL A 167 -15.69 -19.12 22.11
C VAL A 167 -15.75 -20.42 21.32
N PHE A 168 -14.87 -20.54 20.35
CA PHE A 168 -14.71 -21.73 19.50
C PHE A 168 -13.63 -22.66 20.08
N GLU A 169 -13.73 -23.96 19.81
CA GLU A 169 -12.66 -24.90 20.16
C GLU A 169 -11.44 -24.69 19.28
N TYR A 170 -11.66 -24.52 17.99
CA TYR A 170 -10.65 -24.34 16.95
C TYR A 170 -10.91 -23.05 16.20
N ASN A 171 -9.99 -22.10 16.32
CA ASN A 171 -10.06 -20.80 15.68
C ASN A 171 -8.64 -20.24 15.55
N LEU A 172 -8.05 -20.37 14.36
CA LEU A 172 -6.79 -19.74 13.98
C LEU A 172 -7.10 -18.47 13.20
N ASN A 173 -6.20 -17.51 13.24
CA ASN A 173 -6.39 -16.20 12.58
C ASN A 173 -5.11 -15.73 11.92
N THR A 174 -5.27 -15.12 10.76
CA THR A 174 -4.30 -14.17 10.17
C THR A 174 -5.04 -12.90 9.78
N SER A 175 -4.33 -11.77 9.70
CA SER A 175 -4.94 -10.48 9.36
C SER A 175 -3.90 -9.52 8.78
N ALA A 176 -4.36 -8.40 8.23
CA ALA A 176 -3.51 -7.36 7.67
C ALA A 176 -2.33 -6.97 8.58
N LYS A 177 -2.56 -6.86 9.89
CA LYS A 177 -1.54 -6.49 10.89
C LYS A 177 -0.55 -7.60 11.24
N LEU A 178 -0.77 -8.81 10.75
CA LEU A 178 -0.01 -10.00 11.09
C LEU A 178 0.83 -10.53 9.94
N VAL A 179 0.51 -10.16 8.69
CA VAL A 179 1.15 -10.67 7.47
C VAL A 179 2.32 -9.81 7.02
N SER A 180 3.29 -10.43 6.38
CA SER A 180 4.30 -9.75 5.58
C SER A 180 3.72 -9.47 4.19
N ILE A 181 3.75 -8.21 3.77
CA ILE A 181 3.22 -7.72 2.50
C ILE A 181 4.29 -6.90 1.76
N PRO A 182 4.15 -6.68 0.46
CA PRO A 182 5.02 -5.76 -0.27
C PRO A 182 5.01 -4.37 0.36
N GLN A 183 6.16 -3.71 0.31
CA GLN A 183 6.31 -2.34 0.84
C GLN A 183 5.46 -1.32 0.07
N TYR A 184 5.24 -1.56 -1.22
CA TYR A 184 4.49 -0.67 -2.11
C TYR A 184 3.34 -1.43 -2.76
N SER A 185 2.22 -0.75 -2.98
CA SER A 185 1.13 -1.29 -3.81
C SER A 185 1.43 -1.16 -5.30
N ALA A 186 2.25 -0.18 -5.67
CA ALA A 186 2.78 -0.08 -7.03
C ALA A 186 4.23 0.40 -7.01
N LEU A 187 5.06 -0.20 -7.86
CA LEU A 187 6.45 0.18 -8.07
C LEU A 187 6.81 0.08 -9.56
N PRO A 188 7.56 1.05 -10.13
CA PRO A 188 8.07 0.92 -11.50
C PRO A 188 8.84 -0.38 -11.71
N SER A 189 8.53 -1.08 -12.82
CA SER A 189 9.12 -2.40 -13.11
C SER A 189 10.65 -2.42 -13.08
N GLY A 190 11.31 -1.33 -13.49
CA GLY A 190 12.77 -1.23 -13.44
C GLY A 190 13.32 -1.03 -12.04
N LEU A 191 12.57 -0.43 -11.11
CA LEU A 191 12.95 -0.35 -9.70
C LEU A 191 12.68 -1.69 -9.00
N ALA A 192 11.61 -2.40 -9.40
CA ALA A 192 11.32 -3.75 -8.94
C ALA A 192 12.28 -4.81 -9.50
N ALA A 193 13.05 -4.51 -10.54
CA ALA A 193 14.05 -5.41 -11.12
C ALA A 193 15.39 -5.41 -10.35
N ASP A 194 15.54 -4.55 -9.35
CA ASP A 194 16.74 -4.54 -8.51
C ASP A 194 16.84 -5.87 -7.76
N ILE A 195 18.06 -6.41 -7.70
CA ILE A 195 18.42 -7.59 -6.88
C ILE A 195 17.99 -7.44 -5.40
N ASN A 196 17.78 -6.21 -4.96
CA ASN A 196 17.36 -5.90 -3.59
C ASN A 196 15.83 -5.93 -3.42
N PHE A 197 15.05 -5.93 -4.49
CA PHE A 197 13.60 -6.03 -4.40
C PHE A 197 13.18 -7.48 -4.14
N GLN A 198 12.95 -7.80 -2.89
CA GLN A 198 12.53 -9.10 -2.41
C GLN A 198 11.31 -8.93 -1.50
N ILE A 199 10.32 -9.80 -1.67
CA ILE A 199 9.13 -9.78 -0.83
C ILE A 199 9.26 -10.89 0.20
N ASN A 200 9.42 -10.49 1.46
CA ASN A 200 9.37 -11.43 2.57
C ASN A 200 7.95 -11.95 2.71
N ILE A 201 7.81 -13.27 2.72
CA ILE A 201 6.52 -13.94 2.84
C ILE A 201 6.43 -14.61 4.21
N GLY A 202 5.36 -14.31 4.95
CA GLY A 202 5.14 -14.87 6.28
C GLY A 202 4.00 -14.20 7.02
N SER A 203 3.58 -14.81 8.12
CA SER A 203 2.56 -14.25 9.01
C SER A 203 2.71 -14.73 10.44
N TRP A 204 2.31 -13.88 11.37
CA TRP A 204 1.91 -14.34 12.69
C TRP A 204 0.54 -15.00 12.59
N VAL A 205 0.44 -16.23 13.08
CA VAL A 205 -0.82 -16.96 13.20
C VAL A 205 -1.16 -17.02 14.69
N LYS A 206 -2.36 -16.57 15.06
CA LYS A 206 -2.83 -16.56 16.43
C LYS A 206 -3.93 -17.60 16.62
N ASN A 207 -3.90 -18.27 17.77
CA ASN A 207 -4.95 -19.21 18.17
C ASN A 207 -5.93 -18.52 19.12
N PHE A 208 -7.10 -18.14 18.62
CA PHE A 208 -8.22 -17.60 19.39
C PHE A 208 -9.15 -18.69 19.91
N GLY A 209 -8.91 -19.95 19.53
CA GLY A 209 -9.66 -21.11 20.02
C GLY A 209 -9.35 -21.45 21.46
N SER A 210 -10.19 -22.27 22.07
CA SER A 210 -10.01 -22.78 23.43
C SER A 210 -9.10 -24.02 23.52
N LEU A 211 -8.79 -24.65 22.37
CA LEU A 211 -7.92 -25.82 22.28
C LEU A 211 -6.64 -25.52 21.49
N ALA A 212 -5.55 -26.20 21.86
CA ALA A 212 -4.28 -26.09 21.16
C ALA A 212 -4.37 -26.69 19.74
N GLN A 213 -3.74 -26.02 18.77
CA GLN A 213 -3.57 -26.50 17.41
C GLN A 213 -2.14 -27.04 17.24
N SER A 214 -1.99 -28.35 17.07
CA SER A 214 -0.68 -29.01 17.08
C SER A 214 0.04 -28.99 15.71
N ASP A 215 -0.67 -28.69 14.66
CA ASP A 215 -0.25 -28.80 13.27
C ASP A 215 -0.69 -27.62 12.40
N ALA A 216 -0.78 -26.43 13.02
CA ALA A 216 -1.08 -25.20 12.29
C ALA A 216 -0.04 -24.97 11.19
N THR A 217 -0.49 -24.60 10.00
CA THR A 217 0.35 -24.24 8.85
C THR A 217 -0.10 -22.93 8.24
N LEU A 218 0.84 -22.23 7.65
CA LEU A 218 0.60 -21.09 6.77
C LEU A 218 0.99 -21.47 5.34
N SER A 219 0.12 -21.21 4.39
CA SER A 219 0.47 -21.25 2.96
C SER A 219 0.32 -19.86 2.34
N CYS A 220 1.10 -19.60 1.29
CA CYS A 220 0.94 -18.43 0.45
C CYS A 220 1.04 -18.82 -1.02
N VAL A 221 0.07 -18.39 -1.80
CA VAL A 221 0.06 -18.49 -3.26
C VAL A 221 0.11 -17.08 -3.83
N ILE A 222 1.03 -16.82 -4.78
CA ILE A 222 1.06 -15.54 -5.51
C ILE A 222 0.82 -15.84 -6.97
N THR A 223 -0.10 -15.09 -7.58
CA THR A 223 -0.34 -15.10 -9.01
C THR A 223 0.16 -13.79 -9.63
N GLN A 224 0.61 -13.85 -10.87
CA GLN A 224 0.90 -12.71 -11.73
C GLN A 224 -0.07 -12.75 -12.90
N ASP A 225 -0.90 -11.72 -13.05
CA ASP A 225 -1.95 -11.67 -14.08
C ASP A 225 -2.79 -12.95 -14.13
N GLY A 226 -3.10 -13.52 -12.95
CA GLY A 226 -3.87 -14.75 -12.77
C GLY A 226 -3.08 -16.07 -12.97
N VAL A 227 -1.76 -16.01 -13.25
CA VAL A 227 -0.90 -17.19 -13.39
C VAL A 227 -0.06 -17.40 -12.13
N GLU A 228 -0.12 -18.59 -11.53
CA GLU A 228 0.66 -18.92 -10.33
C GLU A 228 2.18 -18.79 -10.59
N VAL A 229 2.85 -17.96 -9.77
CA VAL A 229 4.30 -17.71 -9.81
C VAL A 229 5.00 -18.07 -8.51
N TYR A 230 4.24 -18.27 -7.43
CA TYR A 230 4.74 -18.68 -6.13
C TYR A 230 3.69 -19.52 -5.40
N ASN A 231 4.15 -20.60 -4.77
CA ASN A 231 3.31 -21.45 -3.94
C ASN A 231 4.19 -22.14 -2.90
N ASN A 232 4.02 -21.77 -1.64
CA ASN A 232 4.83 -22.32 -0.56
C ASN A 232 3.98 -22.50 0.70
N THR A 233 4.34 -23.52 1.50
CA THR A 233 3.65 -23.86 2.75
C THR A 233 4.69 -24.12 3.84
N SER A 234 4.44 -23.58 5.02
CA SER A 234 5.30 -23.75 6.20
C SER A 234 5.35 -25.19 6.70
N VAL A 235 6.36 -25.50 7.50
CA VAL A 235 6.31 -26.67 8.38
C VAL A 235 5.21 -26.48 9.42
N PRO A 236 4.53 -27.59 9.86
CA PRO A 236 3.53 -27.50 10.92
C PRO A 236 4.09 -26.99 12.25
N GLY A 237 3.30 -26.19 12.96
CA GLY A 237 3.65 -25.65 14.28
C GLY A 237 2.55 -25.82 15.31
N LEU A 238 2.94 -25.90 16.59
CA LEU A 238 2.01 -25.96 17.72
C LEU A 238 1.70 -24.55 18.19
N ILE A 239 0.42 -24.21 18.30
CA ILE A 239 -0.05 -22.93 18.86
C ILE A 239 -1.03 -23.23 20.00
N ALA A 240 -0.66 -22.89 21.24
CA ALA A 240 -1.54 -23.03 22.40
C ALA A 240 -2.68 -21.95 22.38
N PRO A 241 -3.78 -22.15 23.11
CA PRO A 241 -4.84 -21.14 23.22
C PRO A 241 -4.31 -19.78 23.66
N GLY A 242 -4.63 -18.73 22.90
CA GLY A 242 -4.20 -17.36 23.15
C GLY A 242 -2.79 -17.02 22.67
N ASP A 243 -1.98 -18.00 22.29
CA ASP A 243 -0.61 -17.81 21.79
C ASP A 243 -0.60 -17.51 20.30
N SER A 244 0.57 -17.05 19.81
CA SER A 244 0.85 -16.81 18.40
C SER A 244 2.17 -17.46 17.99
N LEU A 245 2.29 -17.82 16.72
CA LEU A 245 3.52 -18.34 16.13
C LEU A 245 3.76 -17.66 14.78
N PHE A 246 4.99 -17.19 14.54
CA PHE A 246 5.37 -16.65 13.25
C PHE A 246 5.77 -17.79 12.29
N PHE A 247 5.15 -17.84 11.13
CA PHE A 247 5.49 -18.73 10.05
C PHE A 247 6.15 -17.93 8.93
N GLY A 248 7.49 -18.07 8.80
CA GLY A 248 8.22 -17.57 7.65
C GLY A 248 8.18 -18.58 6.51
N LEU A 249 7.94 -18.08 5.30
CA LEU A 249 8.00 -18.85 4.06
C LEU A 249 9.24 -18.45 3.26
N GLU A 250 9.51 -19.14 2.15
CA GLU A 250 10.59 -18.75 1.25
C GLU A 250 10.32 -17.34 0.70
N VAL A 251 11.38 -16.54 0.56
CA VAL A 251 11.29 -15.20 0.02
C VAL A 251 10.82 -15.26 -1.43
N PHE A 252 9.84 -14.45 -1.79
CA PHE A 252 9.43 -14.31 -3.18
C PHE A 252 10.38 -13.35 -3.90
N SER A 253 11.03 -13.85 -4.94
CA SER A 253 11.97 -13.08 -5.76
C SER A 253 11.91 -13.54 -7.20
N GLN A 254 11.88 -12.59 -8.13
CA GLN A 254 11.89 -12.82 -9.58
C GLN A 254 13.01 -12.00 -10.23
N PRO A 255 13.57 -12.43 -11.39
CA PRO A 255 14.54 -11.64 -12.14
C PRO A 255 14.00 -10.31 -12.65
N SER A 256 12.70 -10.21 -12.83
CA SER A 256 11.97 -9.00 -13.20
C SER A 256 10.52 -9.11 -12.78
N TYR A 257 9.93 -7.99 -12.41
CA TYR A 257 8.51 -7.89 -12.06
C TYR A 257 7.79 -7.04 -13.12
N ASN A 258 6.60 -7.48 -13.51
CA ASN A 258 5.74 -6.77 -14.45
C ASN A 258 4.30 -7.26 -14.32
N GLY A 259 3.33 -6.37 -14.43
CA GLY A 259 1.91 -6.69 -14.33
C GLY A 259 1.37 -6.66 -12.90
N PHE A 260 0.21 -7.25 -12.72
CA PHE A 260 -0.53 -7.25 -11.45
C PHE A 260 -0.31 -8.56 -10.70
N TYR A 261 0.01 -8.46 -9.43
CA TYR A 261 0.24 -9.58 -8.54
C TYR A 261 -0.83 -9.62 -7.45
N GLU A 262 -1.34 -10.82 -7.19
CA GLU A 262 -2.22 -11.10 -6.06
C GLU A 262 -1.62 -12.24 -5.24
N GLY A 263 -1.44 -12.00 -3.94
CA GLY A 263 -0.96 -12.99 -2.99
C GLY A 263 -2.05 -13.34 -1.99
N THR A 264 -2.28 -14.63 -1.75
CA THR A 264 -3.25 -15.13 -0.78
C THR A 264 -2.55 -15.98 0.27
N TYR A 265 -2.59 -15.51 1.50
CA TYR A 265 -2.25 -16.31 2.68
C TYR A 265 -3.43 -17.16 3.11
N THR A 266 -3.16 -18.40 3.51
CA THR A 266 -4.17 -19.30 4.08
C THR A 266 -3.60 -19.99 5.31
N VAL A 267 -4.32 -19.88 6.43
CA VAL A 267 -4.03 -20.60 7.66
C VAL A 267 -4.85 -21.89 7.70
N SER A 268 -4.23 -22.99 8.10
CA SER A 268 -4.88 -24.30 8.15
C SER A 268 -4.37 -25.15 9.31
N SER A 269 -5.17 -26.11 9.75
CA SER A 269 -4.78 -27.22 10.61
C SER A 269 -5.60 -28.48 10.27
N SER A 270 -5.30 -29.61 10.88
CA SER A 270 -6.11 -30.83 10.71
C SER A 270 -7.52 -30.72 11.29
N ASN A 271 -7.72 -29.80 12.25
CA ASN A 271 -9.03 -29.51 12.81
C ASN A 271 -9.73 -28.44 11.99
N ALA A 272 -11.01 -28.64 11.67
CA ALA A 272 -11.80 -27.65 10.97
C ALA A 272 -11.94 -26.39 11.83
N ASP A 273 -11.53 -25.26 11.27
CA ASP A 273 -11.69 -23.96 11.91
C ASP A 273 -13.17 -23.58 11.97
N GLN A 274 -13.63 -23.17 13.16
CA GLN A 274 -15.03 -22.81 13.39
C GLN A 274 -15.33 -21.35 13.11
N PHE A 275 -14.27 -20.55 12.78
CA PHE A 275 -14.38 -19.15 12.37
C PHE A 275 -13.51 -18.88 11.12
N ALA A 276 -13.67 -19.71 10.10
CA ALA A 276 -12.78 -19.78 8.94
C ALA A 276 -12.71 -18.51 8.07
N SER A 277 -13.55 -17.50 8.31
CA SER A 277 -13.56 -16.24 7.55
C SER A 277 -12.31 -15.37 7.76
N ASP A 278 -11.52 -15.63 8.80
CA ASP A 278 -10.29 -14.91 9.13
C ASP A 278 -9.02 -15.75 8.95
N ASN A 279 -9.17 -16.91 8.29
CA ASN A 279 -8.05 -17.77 7.90
C ASN A 279 -7.40 -17.35 6.59
N LEU A 280 -7.98 -16.38 5.89
CA LEU A 280 -7.54 -15.89 4.60
C LEU A 280 -7.16 -14.42 4.68
N TYR A 281 -6.03 -14.06 4.08
CA TYR A 281 -5.67 -12.69 3.82
C TYR A 281 -5.10 -12.53 2.41
N THR A 282 -5.61 -11.58 1.66
CA THR A 282 -5.15 -11.28 0.31
C THR A 282 -4.46 -9.93 0.27
N PHE A 283 -3.34 -9.84 -0.44
CA PHE A 283 -2.64 -8.60 -0.75
C PHE A 283 -2.40 -8.49 -2.24
N THR A 284 -2.23 -7.29 -2.74
CA THR A 284 -1.96 -7.02 -4.15
C THR A 284 -0.81 -6.06 -4.31
N PHE A 285 -0.09 -6.16 -5.42
CA PHE A 285 0.84 -5.13 -5.86
C PHE A 285 0.96 -5.11 -7.40
N TYR A 286 1.30 -3.95 -7.93
CA TYR A 286 1.47 -3.72 -9.35
C TYR A 286 2.91 -3.32 -9.67
N ALA A 287 3.52 -3.98 -10.65
CA ALA A 287 4.81 -3.59 -11.21
C ALA A 287 4.62 -3.04 -12.63
N GLY A 288 4.81 -1.74 -12.82
CA GLY A 288 4.52 -1.07 -14.09
C GLY A 288 5.22 0.26 -14.25
N ASP A 289 4.45 1.33 -14.38
CA ASP A 289 4.92 2.71 -14.50
C ASP A 289 4.44 3.62 -13.35
N LEU A 290 3.78 3.05 -12.34
CA LEU A 290 3.26 3.78 -11.19
C LEU A 290 4.09 3.51 -9.94
N PHE A 291 4.13 4.50 -9.07
CA PHE A 291 4.51 4.38 -7.67
C PHE A 291 3.32 4.75 -6.78
N ALA A 292 2.93 3.86 -5.89
CA ALA A 292 1.85 4.08 -4.93
C ALA A 292 2.01 3.20 -3.68
N TYR A 293 1.58 3.72 -2.54
CA TYR A 293 1.34 2.93 -1.31
C TYR A 293 -0.11 2.45 -1.23
N GLY A 294 -1.07 3.28 -1.66
CA GLY A 294 -2.50 2.94 -1.69
C GLY A 294 -2.82 1.86 -2.71
N LEU A 295 -3.91 1.12 -2.47
CA LEU A 295 -4.34 0.05 -3.35
C LEU A 295 -4.51 0.51 -4.81
N ILE A 296 -4.19 -0.40 -5.72
CA ILE A 296 -4.38 -0.23 -7.16
C ILE A 296 -5.53 -1.13 -7.60
N ASP A 297 -6.46 -0.57 -8.37
CA ASP A 297 -7.54 -1.33 -9.00
C ASP A 297 -6.99 -2.23 -10.11
N GLU A 298 -7.28 -3.52 -10.03
CA GLU A 298 -6.77 -4.55 -10.94
C GLU A 298 -7.12 -4.29 -12.42
N THR A 299 -8.29 -3.70 -12.67
CA THR A 299 -8.83 -3.51 -14.03
C THR A 299 -8.28 -2.23 -14.68
N SER A 300 -8.31 -1.12 -13.94
CA SER A 300 -7.88 0.18 -14.46
C SER A 300 -6.39 0.42 -14.27
N LEU A 301 -5.74 -0.32 -13.37
CA LEU A 301 -4.36 -0.13 -12.90
C LEU A 301 -4.11 1.27 -12.34
N LEU A 302 -5.15 1.89 -11.77
CA LEU A 302 -5.11 3.22 -11.17
C LEU A 302 -5.30 3.14 -9.65
N PRO A 303 -4.88 4.17 -8.90
CA PRO A 303 -5.16 4.26 -7.46
C PRO A 303 -6.65 4.15 -7.17
N LEU A 304 -7.00 3.31 -6.19
CA LEU A 304 -8.36 3.02 -5.77
C LEU A 304 -8.69 3.83 -4.50
N PRO A 305 -9.44 4.94 -4.59
CA PRO A 305 -9.93 5.65 -3.42
C PRO A 305 -11.11 4.92 -2.80
N GLU A 306 -11.11 4.73 -1.49
CA GLU A 306 -12.21 4.15 -0.72
C GLU A 306 -13.04 5.21 -0.02
N GLN A 307 -12.41 6.35 0.28
CA GLN A 307 -13.06 7.49 0.89
C GLN A 307 -12.44 8.79 0.40
N HIS A 308 -13.14 9.90 0.66
CA HIS A 308 -12.62 11.24 0.38
C HIS A 308 -12.61 12.05 1.67
N VAL A 309 -11.46 12.56 2.03
CA VAL A 309 -11.20 13.18 3.32
C VAL A 309 -10.56 14.55 3.15
N ARG A 310 -10.76 15.39 4.16
CA ARG A 310 -10.08 16.66 4.38
C ARG A 310 -9.77 16.75 5.87
N ALA A 311 -8.56 17.21 6.24
CA ALA A 311 -8.13 17.22 7.63
C ALA A 311 -8.97 18.18 8.47
N THR A 312 -9.22 19.38 7.97
CA THR A 312 -9.97 20.43 8.68
C THR A 312 -10.99 21.06 7.75
N LEU A 313 -12.26 21.09 8.15
CA LEU A 313 -13.34 21.66 7.33
C LEU A 313 -13.26 23.19 7.17
N ASP A 314 -12.58 23.88 8.09
CA ASP A 314 -12.43 25.34 8.08
C ASP A 314 -11.16 25.81 7.36
N ALA A 315 -10.27 24.89 6.94
CA ALA A 315 -9.04 25.23 6.23
C ALA A 315 -9.32 25.74 4.81
N VAL A 316 -8.54 26.72 4.36
CA VAL A 316 -8.69 27.32 3.02
C VAL A 316 -8.21 26.38 1.95
N ASP A 317 -7.09 25.70 2.19
CA ASP A 317 -6.50 24.74 1.25
C ASP A 317 -6.17 23.39 1.93
N PHE A 318 -5.89 22.39 1.11
CA PHE A 318 -5.51 21.07 1.61
C PHE A 318 -4.62 20.34 0.60
N MET A 319 -3.59 19.72 1.10
CA MET A 319 -2.66 18.92 0.29
C MET A 319 -2.39 17.57 0.96
N ALA A 320 -2.37 16.52 0.15
CA ALA A 320 -2.03 15.17 0.58
C ALA A 320 -0.89 14.64 -0.28
N CYS A 321 0.08 13.99 0.36
CA CYS A 321 1.35 13.58 -0.25
C CYS A 321 1.64 12.10 -0.04
N SER A 322 2.43 11.51 -0.93
CA SER A 322 3.12 10.23 -0.73
C SER A 322 4.63 10.46 -0.71
N TYR A 323 5.31 9.81 0.22
CA TYR A 323 6.77 9.81 0.33
C TYR A 323 7.39 8.87 -0.71
N PHE A 324 8.50 9.27 -1.30
CA PHE A 324 9.30 8.43 -2.19
C PHE A 324 10.79 8.68 -1.97
N SER A 325 11.56 7.62 -1.82
CA SER A 325 13.02 7.62 -1.91
C SER A 325 13.48 6.27 -2.42
N HIS A 326 14.46 6.27 -3.32
CA HIS A 326 14.99 5.02 -3.87
C HIS A 326 16.44 5.20 -4.34
N PRO A 327 17.35 4.23 -4.10
CA PRO A 327 18.75 4.34 -4.49
C PRO A 327 19.01 4.34 -6.01
N ASN A 328 18.01 4.01 -6.82
CA ASN A 328 18.06 4.05 -8.28
C ASN A 328 17.00 5.00 -8.86
N ALA A 329 16.58 6.01 -8.11
CA ALA A 329 15.55 6.97 -8.53
C ALA A 329 15.97 7.74 -9.78
N SER A 330 17.27 8.00 -9.96
CA SER A 330 17.82 8.70 -11.13
C SER A 330 17.57 8.01 -12.48
N ALA A 331 17.19 6.73 -12.46
CA ALA A 331 16.74 6.02 -13.66
C ALA A 331 15.34 6.45 -14.13
N TYR A 332 14.63 7.29 -13.37
CA TYR A 332 13.25 7.67 -13.61
C TYR A 332 13.02 9.18 -13.51
N SER A 333 12.00 9.61 -14.24
CA SER A 333 11.42 10.96 -14.11
C SER A 333 9.94 10.84 -13.77
N ILE A 334 9.40 11.79 -13.00
CA ILE A 334 7.97 11.88 -12.76
C ILE A 334 7.31 12.79 -13.81
N GLU A 335 6.20 12.34 -14.38
CA GLU A 335 5.41 13.07 -15.39
C GLU A 335 4.16 13.71 -14.84
N GLY A 336 3.58 13.12 -13.78
CA GLY A 336 2.33 13.57 -13.18
C GLY A 336 1.83 12.61 -12.14
N ILE A 337 0.65 12.91 -11.60
CA ILE A 337 0.06 12.19 -10.48
C ILE A 337 -1.39 11.83 -10.81
N TYR A 338 -1.77 10.57 -10.60
CA TYR A 338 -3.16 10.15 -10.58
C TYR A 338 -3.74 10.38 -9.19
N ALA A 339 -4.91 10.99 -9.12
CA ALA A 339 -5.61 11.25 -7.86
C ALA A 339 -7.13 11.35 -8.08
N SER A 340 -7.88 11.20 -7.01
CA SER A 340 -9.32 11.37 -6.97
C SER A 340 -9.70 12.50 -6.02
N ALA A 341 -10.77 13.21 -6.35
CA ALA A 341 -11.35 14.22 -5.47
C ALA A 341 -12.87 14.29 -5.62
N THR A 342 -13.54 14.83 -4.60
CA THR A 342 -14.98 15.09 -4.61
C THR A 342 -15.30 16.34 -3.82
N ARG A 343 -16.55 16.83 -3.92
CA ARG A 343 -17.11 17.87 -3.06
C ARG A 343 -18.25 17.30 -2.21
N ALA A 344 -18.84 18.12 -1.37
CA ALA A 344 -19.99 17.74 -0.56
C ALA A 344 -21.11 17.17 -1.44
N ALA A 345 -21.94 16.29 -0.87
CA ALA A 345 -22.99 15.59 -1.60
C ALA A 345 -23.92 16.57 -2.37
N GLY A 346 -24.01 16.40 -3.69
CA GLY A 346 -24.79 17.23 -4.60
C GLY A 346 -24.03 18.40 -5.23
N GLU A 347 -22.76 18.60 -4.86
CA GLU A 347 -21.89 19.60 -5.48
C GLU A 347 -21.05 18.97 -6.59
N SER A 348 -20.78 19.73 -7.66
CA SER A 348 -20.05 19.27 -8.85
C SER A 348 -18.57 19.63 -8.76
N MET A 349 -17.71 18.73 -9.26
CA MET A 349 -16.29 19.03 -9.48
C MET A 349 -16.05 19.87 -10.73
N GLU A 350 -17.04 20.10 -11.59
CA GLU A 350 -16.87 20.93 -12.80
C GLU A 350 -16.31 22.33 -12.46
N ASN A 351 -15.27 22.77 -13.19
CA ASN A 351 -14.52 23.99 -12.97
C ASN A 351 -13.68 24.05 -11.67
N GLN A 352 -13.63 22.99 -10.87
CA GLN A 352 -12.63 22.87 -9.83
C GLN A 352 -11.28 22.44 -10.42
N PHE A 353 -10.19 22.68 -9.69
CA PHE A 353 -8.89 22.19 -10.16
C PHE A 353 -8.11 21.49 -9.03
N LEU A 354 -7.23 20.61 -9.46
CA LEU A 354 -6.19 19.99 -8.63
C LEU A 354 -4.83 20.42 -9.16
N GLU A 355 -3.86 20.53 -8.27
CA GLU A 355 -2.46 20.76 -8.62
C GLU A 355 -1.61 19.59 -8.13
N ALA A 356 -0.88 18.96 -9.04
CA ALA A 356 0.20 18.04 -8.71
C ALA A 356 1.44 18.84 -8.34
N ARG A 357 2.10 18.49 -7.24
CA ARG A 357 3.33 19.13 -6.77
C ARG A 357 4.36 18.09 -6.40
N VAL A 358 5.61 18.36 -6.76
CA VAL A 358 6.76 17.55 -6.33
C VAL A 358 7.63 18.41 -5.43
N TYR A 359 7.96 17.88 -4.26
CA TYR A 359 8.86 18.52 -3.31
C TYR A 359 10.06 17.62 -3.06
N GLU A 360 11.21 18.24 -2.81
CA GLU A 360 12.34 17.62 -2.11
C GLU A 360 12.22 17.88 -0.62
N TRP A 361 12.43 16.85 0.18
CA TRP A 361 12.42 16.95 1.63
C TRP A 361 13.85 16.87 2.18
N LEU A 362 14.42 18.04 2.43
CA LEU A 362 15.85 18.23 2.71
C LEU A 362 16.20 18.28 4.20
N ASP A 363 15.21 18.13 5.09
CA ASP A 363 15.47 18.08 6.53
C ASP A 363 16.24 16.82 6.91
N ASP A 364 17.17 16.95 7.86
CA ASP A 364 17.86 15.81 8.46
C ASP A 364 17.03 15.25 9.61
N PHE A 365 16.69 13.97 9.53
CA PHE A 365 16.06 13.21 10.61
C PHE A 365 16.38 11.72 10.47
N THR A 366 16.23 10.98 11.56
CA THR A 366 16.54 9.54 11.62
C THR A 366 15.29 8.66 11.68
N GLY A 367 14.16 9.23 12.00
CA GLY A 367 12.88 8.53 12.06
C GLY A 367 11.71 9.49 12.18
N TRP A 368 10.50 8.93 12.12
CA TRP A 368 9.29 9.73 12.13
C TRP A 368 9.15 10.61 13.37
N SER A 369 9.56 10.11 14.54
CA SER A 369 9.44 10.83 15.81
C SER A 369 10.27 12.11 15.92
N ASP A 370 11.32 12.24 15.09
CA ASP A 370 12.19 13.42 15.01
C ASP A 370 12.14 14.12 13.64
N ALA A 371 11.18 13.75 12.78
CA ALA A 371 11.02 14.34 11.46
C ALA A 371 10.71 15.83 11.53
N ALA A 372 11.50 16.63 10.83
CA ALA A 372 11.32 18.07 10.69
C ALA A 372 10.76 18.40 9.30
N THR A 373 9.98 19.46 9.20
CA THR A 373 9.31 19.89 7.97
C THR A 373 9.67 21.34 7.60
N ALA A 374 10.86 21.79 8.00
CA ALA A 374 11.33 23.16 7.77
C ALA A 374 11.91 23.38 6.37
N ASN A 375 12.43 22.32 5.75
CA ASN A 375 13.11 22.37 4.45
C ASN A 375 12.45 21.44 3.41
N ILE A 376 11.15 21.60 3.23
CA ILE A 376 10.39 20.95 2.14
C ILE A 376 10.29 21.95 1.00
N VAL A 377 10.97 21.69 -0.12
CA VAL A 377 11.17 22.62 -1.22
C VAL A 377 10.48 22.15 -2.47
N GLN A 378 9.53 22.92 -2.99
CA GLN A 378 8.81 22.61 -4.22
C GLN A 378 9.76 22.70 -5.43
N GLN A 379 9.77 21.65 -6.26
CA GLN A 379 10.59 21.55 -7.46
C GLN A 379 9.79 21.84 -8.73
N VAL A 380 8.64 21.20 -8.88
CA VAL A 380 7.78 21.35 -10.06
C VAL A 380 6.32 21.18 -9.63
N SER A 381 5.42 21.76 -10.42
CA SER A 381 3.97 21.56 -10.29
C SER A 381 3.28 21.48 -11.64
N GLY A 382 2.00 21.13 -11.61
CA GLY A 382 1.13 21.12 -12.77
C GLY A 382 -0.33 21.04 -12.38
N GLU A 383 -1.22 21.51 -13.25
CA GLU A 383 -2.62 21.72 -12.95
C GLU A 383 -3.54 20.85 -13.82
N TYR A 384 -4.65 20.43 -13.25
CA TYR A 384 -5.78 19.80 -13.93
C TYR A 384 -7.07 20.50 -13.57
N VAL A 385 -7.82 20.97 -14.56
CA VAL A 385 -9.14 21.59 -14.39
C VAL A 385 -10.21 20.60 -14.83
N TYR A 386 -11.16 20.31 -13.96
CA TYR A 386 -12.30 19.46 -14.26
C TYR A 386 -13.22 20.10 -15.31
N GLN A 387 -13.28 19.54 -16.52
CA GLN A 387 -14.12 20.04 -17.61
C GLN A 387 -15.58 19.60 -17.47
N THR A 388 -15.82 18.55 -16.71
CA THR A 388 -17.12 17.97 -16.39
C THR A 388 -17.10 17.46 -14.96
N ASP A 389 -18.24 17.07 -14.42
CA ASP A 389 -18.30 16.43 -13.11
C ASP A 389 -17.73 15.01 -13.16
N LEU A 390 -16.51 14.86 -12.64
CA LEU A 390 -15.82 13.58 -12.42
C LEU A 390 -15.63 13.34 -10.93
N SER A 391 -16.62 13.71 -10.11
CA SER A 391 -16.60 13.49 -8.66
C SER A 391 -16.24 12.04 -8.31
N ALA A 392 -15.29 11.85 -7.40
CA ALA A 392 -14.78 10.58 -6.92
C ALA A 392 -14.13 9.67 -8.00
N GLN A 393 -13.90 10.18 -9.20
CA GLN A 393 -13.15 9.45 -10.23
C GLN A 393 -11.67 9.82 -10.18
N THR A 394 -10.80 8.84 -10.42
CA THR A 394 -9.36 9.06 -10.52
C THR A 394 -9.03 9.74 -11.85
N VAL A 395 -8.37 10.91 -11.78
CA VAL A 395 -7.93 11.71 -12.92
C VAL A 395 -6.40 11.81 -12.93
N TYR A 396 -5.84 12.06 -14.11
CA TYR A 396 -4.42 12.32 -14.27
C TYR A 396 -4.13 13.83 -14.23
N VAL A 397 -3.29 14.25 -13.30
CA VAL A 397 -2.81 15.63 -13.14
C VAL A 397 -1.38 15.70 -13.67
N PRO A 398 -1.15 16.22 -14.89
CA PRO A 398 0.18 16.29 -15.47
C PRO A 398 1.02 17.36 -14.78
N LEU A 399 2.32 17.16 -14.66
CA LEU A 399 3.26 18.23 -14.34
C LEU A 399 3.49 19.14 -15.56
N GLN A 400 3.89 20.41 -15.32
CA GLN A 400 4.20 21.36 -16.40
C GLN A 400 5.40 20.91 -17.24
N GLU A 401 6.35 20.22 -16.59
CA GLU A 401 7.49 19.58 -17.22
C GLU A 401 7.82 18.29 -16.47
N THR A 402 8.38 17.33 -17.18
CA THR A 402 8.87 16.08 -16.58
C THR A 402 10.04 16.40 -15.65
N PHE A 403 9.98 15.94 -14.42
CA PHE A 403 11.01 16.19 -13.41
C PHE A 403 11.88 14.94 -13.21
N GLN A 404 13.20 15.11 -13.42
CA GLN A 404 14.20 14.06 -13.21
C GLN A 404 14.43 13.84 -11.72
N LEU A 405 14.31 12.57 -11.28
CA LEU A 405 14.61 12.20 -9.89
C LEU A 405 16.13 11.99 -9.69
N GLU A 406 16.59 12.08 -8.46
CA GLU A 406 17.96 11.79 -8.05
C GLU A 406 17.97 10.64 -7.03
N ASP A 407 19.09 9.88 -6.99
CA ASP A 407 19.24 8.75 -6.08
C ASP A 407 19.28 9.20 -4.62
N ASP A 408 18.65 8.41 -3.74
CA ASP A 408 18.64 8.60 -2.29
C ASP A 408 18.06 9.95 -1.80
N ILE A 409 17.45 10.74 -2.68
CA ILE A 409 16.73 11.96 -2.30
C ILE A 409 15.32 11.58 -1.84
N ARG A 410 14.84 12.26 -0.77
CA ARG A 410 13.47 12.14 -0.29
C ARG A 410 12.57 13.09 -1.06
N TYR A 411 11.55 12.55 -1.72
CA TYR A 411 10.54 13.29 -2.44
C TYR A 411 9.18 13.16 -1.76
N LEU A 412 8.36 14.22 -1.90
CA LEU A 412 6.93 14.16 -1.64
C LEU A 412 6.20 14.40 -2.96
N PHE A 413 5.41 13.44 -3.37
CA PHE A 413 4.48 13.55 -4.50
C PHE A 413 3.11 13.90 -3.96
N CYS A 414 2.63 15.10 -4.28
CA CYS A 414 1.48 15.70 -3.60
C CYS A 414 0.37 16.07 -4.57
N ILE A 415 -0.87 15.97 -4.11
CA ILE A 415 -2.05 16.59 -4.71
C ILE A 415 -2.56 17.69 -3.79
N PHE A 416 -2.77 18.85 -4.36
CA PHE A 416 -3.22 20.06 -3.68
C PHE A 416 -4.56 20.56 -4.24
N SER A 417 -5.44 21.00 -3.35
CA SER A 417 -6.65 21.73 -3.69
C SER A 417 -6.74 23.03 -2.89
N PRO A 418 -6.90 24.20 -3.53
CA PRO A 418 -7.10 25.48 -2.85
C PRO A 418 -8.56 25.72 -2.44
N ALA A 419 -9.47 24.81 -2.76
CA ALA A 419 -10.89 24.98 -2.48
C ALA A 419 -11.25 24.35 -1.12
N PRO A 420 -11.93 25.10 -0.22
CA PRO A 420 -12.22 24.63 1.14
C PRO A 420 -13.23 23.49 1.22
N ASP A 421 -13.92 23.19 0.14
CA ASP A 421 -14.97 22.18 0.03
C ASP A 421 -14.61 21.00 -0.87
N VAL A 422 -13.33 20.89 -1.26
CA VAL A 422 -12.82 19.74 -2.01
C VAL A 422 -12.16 18.75 -1.06
N PHE A 423 -12.55 17.50 -1.15
CA PHE A 423 -12.05 16.36 -0.39
C PHE A 423 -11.20 15.48 -1.31
N LEU A 424 -10.00 15.11 -0.87
CA LEU A 424 -9.08 14.27 -1.64
C LEU A 424 -9.30 12.79 -1.36
N GLY A 425 -8.96 11.94 -2.32
CA GLY A 425 -9.09 10.49 -2.22
C GLY A 425 -8.07 9.85 -1.29
N PHE A 426 -8.56 9.03 -0.38
CA PHE A 426 -7.79 8.20 0.54
C PHE A 426 -8.30 6.76 0.48
N GLY A 427 -7.43 5.81 0.78
CA GLY A 427 -7.77 4.41 0.86
C GLY A 427 -7.42 3.82 2.22
N GLU A 428 -8.00 2.66 2.54
CA GLU A 428 -7.50 1.86 3.64
C GLU A 428 -6.08 1.38 3.31
N ALA A 429 -5.23 1.50 4.30
CA ALA A 429 -3.85 1.13 4.13
C ALA A 429 -3.66 -0.37 4.13
N LEU A 430 -2.80 -0.83 3.28
CA LEU A 430 -1.90 -1.92 3.61
C LEU A 430 -1.19 -1.54 4.91
N ASP A 431 -1.56 -2.11 6.02
CA ASP A 431 -1.02 -1.88 7.36
C ASP A 431 0.00 -0.71 7.51
N TYR A 432 -0.54 0.50 7.51
CA TYR A 432 0.20 1.76 7.63
C TYR A 432 1.11 1.79 8.87
N ASP A 433 0.62 1.33 10.01
CA ASP A 433 1.37 1.32 11.27
C ASP A 433 2.63 0.47 11.14
N ARG A 434 2.53 -0.65 10.43
CA ARG A 434 3.65 -1.54 10.18
C ARG A 434 4.64 -0.94 9.19
N LEU A 435 4.16 -0.37 8.09
CA LEU A 435 5.02 0.31 7.11
C LEU A 435 5.77 1.45 7.75
N GLN A 436 5.14 2.29 8.57
CA GLN A 436 5.82 3.33 9.33
C GLN A 436 6.86 2.76 10.29
N THR A 437 6.53 1.70 11.03
CA THR A 437 7.44 1.08 11.99
C THR A 437 8.63 0.42 11.31
N GLU A 438 8.42 -0.25 10.18
CA GLU A 438 9.48 -0.93 9.44
C GLU A 438 10.40 0.05 8.69
N LEU A 439 9.85 1.14 8.13
CA LEU A 439 10.62 2.14 7.41
C LEU A 439 11.25 3.18 8.35
N ASP A 440 10.71 3.34 9.56
CA ASP A 440 11.05 4.42 10.50
C ASP A 440 11.00 5.82 9.84
N GLU A 441 10.13 5.97 8.83
CA GLU A 441 9.93 7.19 8.04
C GLU A 441 8.43 7.41 7.77
N PRO A 442 7.97 8.66 7.66
CA PRO A 442 6.58 8.94 7.32
C PRO A 442 6.31 8.59 5.86
N ILE A 443 5.40 7.67 5.61
CA ILE A 443 5.05 7.29 4.25
C ILE A 443 4.08 8.26 3.58
N TYR A 444 3.38 9.09 4.36
CA TYR A 444 2.64 10.21 3.83
C TYR A 444 2.60 11.41 4.78
N LEU A 445 2.51 12.59 4.20
CA LEU A 445 2.26 13.84 4.90
C LEU A 445 1.03 14.50 4.33
N ILE A 446 0.35 15.26 5.17
CA ILE A 446 -0.66 16.23 4.76
C ILE A 446 -0.16 17.63 5.06
N ASN A 447 -0.63 18.59 4.29
CA ASN A 447 -0.48 20.01 4.60
C ASN A 447 -1.87 20.63 4.61
N ASP A 448 -2.23 21.20 5.74
CA ASP A 448 -3.52 21.81 5.98
C ASP A 448 -3.29 23.29 6.37
N ASP A 449 -3.68 24.19 5.48
CA ASP A 449 -3.50 25.63 5.64
C ASP A 449 -2.05 26.06 5.99
N GLY A 450 -1.08 25.40 5.34
CA GLY A 450 0.35 25.64 5.52
C GLY A 450 1.00 24.88 6.68
N ALA A 451 0.25 24.10 7.45
CA ALA A 451 0.78 23.27 8.54
C ALA A 451 0.98 21.82 8.09
N TRP A 452 2.19 21.31 8.21
CA TRP A 452 2.51 19.91 7.93
C TRP A 452 2.12 19.00 9.10
N GLY A 453 1.56 17.85 8.78
CA GLY A 453 1.16 16.82 9.74
C GLY A 453 0.87 15.49 9.05
N SER A 454 0.28 14.55 9.79
CA SER A 454 -0.23 13.29 9.28
C SER A 454 -1.53 12.92 9.98
N PHE A 455 -2.34 12.07 9.38
CA PHE A 455 -3.46 11.45 10.09
C PHE A 455 -2.93 10.43 11.10
N SER A 456 -3.68 10.24 12.19
CA SER A 456 -3.34 9.30 13.27
C SER A 456 -3.90 7.90 13.06
N ASP A 457 -4.73 7.72 12.06
CA ASP A 457 -5.39 6.48 11.67
C ASP A 457 -4.81 5.94 10.36
N ALA A 458 -4.97 4.65 10.13
CA ALA A 458 -4.34 3.89 9.05
C ALA A 458 -4.82 4.26 7.63
N THR A 459 -5.11 5.54 7.37
CA THR A 459 -5.59 6.01 6.06
C THR A 459 -4.46 6.60 5.26
N HIS A 460 -4.24 6.16 4.05
CA HIS A 460 -3.29 6.80 3.16
C HIS A 460 -3.90 7.51 1.96
N THR A 461 -3.13 8.45 1.42
CA THR A 461 -3.45 9.15 0.19
C THR A 461 -3.55 8.15 -0.96
N SER A 462 -4.72 8.09 -1.62
CA SER A 462 -4.90 7.29 -2.83
C SER A 462 -4.39 8.07 -4.03
N ILE A 463 -3.05 8.15 -4.14
CA ILE A 463 -2.36 8.76 -5.29
C ILE A 463 -1.39 7.77 -5.93
N GLY A 464 -1.19 7.91 -7.25
CA GLY A 464 -0.21 7.17 -8.02
C GLY A 464 0.70 8.12 -8.79
N ALA A 465 1.98 8.17 -8.46
CA ALA A 465 2.95 8.93 -9.21
C ALA A 465 3.33 8.16 -10.49
N LYS A 466 3.16 8.79 -11.65
CA LYS A 466 3.57 8.21 -12.92
C LYS A 466 5.06 8.45 -13.13
N LEU A 467 5.84 7.37 -13.05
CA LEU A 467 7.28 7.36 -13.20
C LEU A 467 7.66 6.71 -14.54
N THR A 468 8.35 7.45 -15.40
CA THR A 468 8.83 6.94 -16.68
C THR A 468 10.34 6.78 -16.64
N PRO A 469 10.88 5.69 -17.26
CA PRO A 469 12.31 5.53 -17.36
C PRO A 469 12.92 6.76 -18.02
N THR A 470 13.92 7.34 -17.40
CA THR A 470 14.71 8.38 -18.04
C THR A 470 15.39 7.75 -19.23
N VAL A 471 14.98 8.15 -20.43
CA VAL A 471 15.67 7.76 -21.66
C VAL A 471 17.00 8.53 -21.69
N GLY A 472 17.87 8.24 -20.72
CA GLY A 472 19.26 8.59 -20.85
C GLY A 472 19.79 7.78 -22.02
N ILE A 473 20.31 8.44 -23.04
CA ILE A 473 21.39 7.83 -23.79
C ILE A 473 22.40 7.50 -22.67
N SER A 474 22.52 6.22 -22.29
CA SER A 474 23.59 5.84 -21.37
C SER A 474 24.84 6.38 -22.01
N GLU A 475 25.47 7.37 -21.39
CA GLU A 475 26.78 7.80 -21.83
C GLU A 475 27.66 6.56 -21.65
N VAL A 476 27.79 5.85 -22.77
CA VAL A 476 28.73 4.73 -22.82
C VAL A 476 30.07 5.32 -22.46
N GLU A 477 30.61 4.93 -21.31
CA GLU A 477 31.88 5.46 -20.81
C GLU A 477 32.93 5.36 -21.92
N ARG A 478 33.30 6.51 -22.48
CA ARG A 478 34.23 6.57 -23.60
C ARG A 478 35.65 6.52 -23.10
N VAL A 479 36.32 5.47 -23.48
CA VAL A 479 37.77 5.35 -23.23
C VAL A 479 38.50 6.17 -24.28
N GLN A 480 39.25 7.20 -23.85
CA GLN A 480 40.13 7.93 -24.76
C GLN A 480 41.34 7.08 -25.16
N MET A 481 41.45 6.82 -26.45
CA MET A 481 42.60 6.10 -27.05
C MET A 481 43.29 6.96 -28.08
N THR A 482 44.62 6.91 -28.06
CA THR A 482 45.44 7.68 -29.01
C THR A 482 46.11 6.72 -29.98
N PRO A 483 45.66 6.67 -31.25
CA PRO A 483 46.31 5.86 -32.27
C PRO A 483 47.60 6.53 -32.78
N TYR A 484 48.64 5.72 -32.99
CA TYR A 484 49.89 6.19 -33.60
C TYR A 484 50.58 5.11 -34.44
N PRO A 485 51.37 5.43 -35.48
CA PRO A 485 51.36 6.75 -36.12
C PRO A 485 50.02 7.03 -36.78
N ASN A 486 49.60 8.29 -36.84
CA ASN A 486 48.45 8.73 -37.58
C ASN A 486 48.81 10.06 -38.28
N PRO A 487 49.03 10.10 -39.62
CA PRO A 487 48.77 9.03 -40.61
C PRO A 487 49.65 7.78 -40.49
N THR A 488 49.12 6.67 -41.00
CA THR A 488 49.81 5.36 -41.02
C THR A 488 49.73 4.75 -42.44
N SER A 489 50.71 3.88 -42.76
CA SER A 489 50.73 3.18 -44.07
C SER A 489 50.44 1.68 -43.93
N ASN A 490 50.93 1.02 -42.91
CA ASN A 490 50.86 -0.42 -42.75
C ASN A 490 50.37 -0.87 -41.36
N MET A 491 50.90 -0.29 -40.31
CA MET A 491 50.61 -0.70 -38.92
C MET A 491 50.17 0.51 -38.09
N LEU A 492 49.07 0.32 -37.36
CA LEU A 492 48.56 1.27 -36.38
C LEU A 492 48.72 0.67 -34.98
N SER A 493 49.29 1.41 -34.05
CA SER A 493 49.38 1.04 -32.65
C SER A 493 48.39 1.85 -31.83
N VAL A 494 47.64 1.19 -30.91
CA VAL A 494 46.69 1.82 -30.02
C VAL A 494 47.00 1.35 -28.58
N ARG A 495 47.21 2.28 -27.65
CA ARG A 495 47.42 1.94 -26.23
C ARG A 495 46.10 1.68 -25.56
N MET A 496 46.03 0.55 -24.83
CA MET A 496 44.78 0.06 -24.23
C MET A 496 44.42 0.68 -22.87
N ASN A 497 45.25 1.53 -22.30
CA ASN A 497 44.98 2.36 -21.11
C ASN A 497 44.29 1.60 -19.96
N GLY A 498 44.86 0.47 -19.53
CA GLY A 498 44.37 -0.31 -18.39
C GLY A 498 43.15 -1.19 -18.65
N GLN A 499 42.60 -1.21 -19.90
CA GLN A 499 41.46 -2.05 -20.22
C GLN A 499 41.81 -3.54 -20.18
N GLN A 500 40.86 -4.37 -19.70
CA GLN A 500 41.03 -5.83 -19.57
C GLN A 500 39.85 -6.56 -20.20
N GLY A 501 40.03 -7.83 -20.58
CA GLY A 501 38.98 -8.67 -21.14
C GLY A 501 39.09 -8.86 -22.65
N ALA A 502 38.00 -8.79 -23.37
CA ALA A 502 37.97 -8.79 -24.83
C ALA A 502 37.31 -7.52 -25.39
N ALA A 503 37.66 -7.19 -26.64
CA ALA A 503 37.02 -6.09 -27.34
C ALA A 503 36.76 -6.46 -28.82
N TRP A 504 35.70 -5.90 -29.38
CA TRP A 504 35.47 -5.91 -30.81
C TRP A 504 36.01 -4.63 -31.42
N LEU A 505 36.93 -4.76 -32.41
CA LEU A 505 37.39 -3.67 -33.26
C LEU A 505 36.66 -3.74 -34.57
N ARG A 506 35.94 -2.69 -34.90
CA ARG A 506 35.31 -2.51 -36.24
C ARG A 506 35.87 -1.24 -36.89
N VAL A 507 36.16 -1.31 -38.19
CA VAL A 507 36.66 -0.17 -38.94
C VAL A 507 35.69 0.15 -40.07
N PHE A 508 35.34 1.42 -40.21
CA PHE A 508 34.38 1.89 -41.19
C PHE A 508 35.07 2.94 -42.11
N ASP A 509 34.72 2.94 -43.39
CA ASP A 509 35.05 4.03 -44.28
C ASP A 509 34.10 5.24 -44.06
N LEU A 510 34.34 6.35 -44.75
CA LEU A 510 33.54 7.56 -44.62
C LEU A 510 32.10 7.41 -45.13
N ALA A 511 31.80 6.36 -45.90
CA ALA A 511 30.45 6.02 -46.36
C ALA A 511 29.71 5.12 -45.33
N GLY A 512 30.34 4.79 -44.20
CA GLY A 512 29.78 3.92 -43.14
C GLY A 512 29.86 2.42 -43.45
N LYS A 513 30.59 2.04 -44.52
CA LYS A 513 30.80 0.63 -44.87
C LYS A 513 31.89 0.04 -43.96
N GLN A 514 31.58 -1.07 -43.28
CA GLN A 514 32.55 -1.82 -42.51
C GLN A 514 33.59 -2.49 -43.43
N VAL A 515 34.86 -2.19 -43.19
CA VAL A 515 35.99 -2.65 -44.00
C VAL A 515 36.93 -3.61 -43.25
N LEU A 516 36.86 -3.62 -41.91
CA LEU A 516 37.62 -4.56 -41.07
C LEU A 516 36.83 -4.87 -39.78
N GLU A 517 36.89 -6.11 -39.32
CA GLU A 517 36.39 -6.53 -38.00
C GLU A 517 37.34 -7.52 -37.37
N SER A 518 37.59 -7.36 -36.08
CA SER A 518 38.43 -8.30 -35.31
C SER A 518 38.04 -8.34 -33.87
N LYS A 519 37.99 -9.54 -33.27
CA LYS A 519 37.89 -9.71 -31.82
C LYS A 519 39.30 -9.82 -31.25
N ILE A 520 39.60 -9.01 -30.24
CA ILE A 520 40.93 -8.88 -29.64
C ILE A 520 40.88 -9.14 -28.15
N GLY A 521 41.87 -9.86 -27.61
CA GLY A 521 42.11 -9.96 -26.18
C GLY A 521 42.83 -8.72 -25.68
N VAL A 522 42.39 -8.18 -24.58
CA VAL A 522 42.92 -6.95 -23.99
C VAL A 522 43.47 -7.25 -22.59
N GLY A 523 44.72 -6.91 -22.32
CA GLY A 523 45.40 -7.19 -21.06
C GLY A 523 46.15 -5.98 -20.52
N GLY A 524 45.45 -5.09 -19.81
CA GLY A 524 46.10 -3.94 -19.14
C GLY A 524 46.66 -2.88 -20.10
N ASP A 525 47.86 -2.36 -19.86
CA ASP A 525 48.47 -1.27 -20.64
C ASP A 525 49.20 -1.71 -21.93
N GLN A 526 48.79 -2.81 -22.51
CA GLN A 526 49.41 -3.30 -23.74
C GLN A 526 49.13 -2.39 -24.97
N LEU A 527 50.01 -2.51 -25.96
CA LEU A 527 49.83 -1.92 -27.31
C LEU A 527 49.13 -2.92 -28.20
N LEU A 528 47.97 -2.54 -28.72
CA LEU A 528 47.31 -3.23 -29.78
C LEU A 528 47.89 -2.77 -31.14
N ASN A 529 48.42 -3.69 -31.93
CA ASN A 529 48.87 -3.42 -33.30
C ASN A 529 47.83 -3.91 -34.29
N VAL A 530 47.32 -3.01 -35.14
CA VAL A 530 46.32 -3.28 -36.17
C VAL A 530 46.99 -3.14 -37.52
N ASP A 531 46.97 -4.21 -38.32
CA ASP A 531 47.43 -4.18 -39.71
C ASP A 531 46.38 -3.48 -40.60
N VAL A 532 46.73 -2.36 -41.15
CA VAL A 532 45.92 -1.54 -42.07
C VAL A 532 46.46 -1.58 -43.51
N SER A 533 47.43 -2.48 -43.77
CA SER A 533 48.07 -2.57 -45.10
C SER A 533 47.09 -2.93 -46.22
N SER A 534 45.95 -3.56 -45.93
CA SER A 534 44.90 -3.90 -46.90
C SER A 534 43.96 -2.73 -47.21
N LEU A 535 43.95 -1.68 -46.39
CA LEU A 535 43.08 -0.53 -46.59
C LEU A 535 43.65 0.42 -47.68
N ALA A 536 42.79 1.01 -48.49
CA ALA A 536 43.18 2.05 -49.45
C ALA A 536 43.54 3.37 -48.74
N SER A 537 44.24 4.27 -49.42
CA SER A 537 44.46 5.62 -48.87
C SER A 537 43.13 6.30 -48.59
N GLY A 538 42.93 6.81 -47.38
CA GLY A 538 41.67 7.39 -46.95
C GLY A 538 41.59 7.62 -45.44
N THR A 539 40.49 8.20 -44.99
CA THR A 539 40.16 8.37 -43.59
C THR A 539 39.17 7.29 -43.16
N TYR A 540 39.42 6.66 -42.02
CA TYR A 540 38.64 5.58 -41.47
C TYR A 540 38.24 5.89 -40.02
N LEU A 541 37.03 5.43 -39.61
CA LEU A 541 36.55 5.46 -38.27
C LEU A 541 36.78 4.07 -37.62
N PHE A 542 37.56 4.06 -36.56
CA PHE A 542 37.80 2.87 -35.73
C PHE A 542 36.87 2.92 -34.53
N HIS A 543 36.09 1.89 -34.39
CA HIS A 543 35.14 1.68 -33.27
C HIS A 543 35.58 0.47 -32.45
N MET A 544 35.84 0.67 -31.18
CA MET A 544 36.15 -0.41 -30.24
C MET A 544 35.07 -0.52 -29.19
N GLU A 545 34.55 -1.72 -29.00
CA GLU A 545 33.55 -2.06 -27.99
C GLU A 545 34.12 -3.14 -27.06
N PHE A 546 34.23 -2.82 -25.77
CA PHE A 546 34.79 -3.72 -24.74
C PHE A 546 33.69 -4.56 -24.10
N ASP A 547 34.04 -5.74 -23.58
CA ASP A 547 33.12 -6.67 -22.90
C ASP A 547 32.44 -6.05 -21.65
N ASN A 548 33.05 -4.99 -21.06
CA ASN A 548 32.51 -4.23 -19.92
C ASN A 548 31.57 -3.08 -20.37
N GLY A 549 31.15 -3.02 -21.63
CA GLY A 549 30.27 -2.01 -22.19
C GLY A 549 30.94 -0.68 -22.56
N LYS A 550 32.20 -0.44 -22.21
CA LYS A 550 32.94 0.76 -22.59
C LYS A 550 33.19 0.80 -24.09
N ARG A 551 33.32 2.01 -24.66
CA ARG A 551 33.56 2.22 -26.09
C ARG A 551 34.66 3.24 -26.33
N SER A 552 35.33 3.12 -27.49
CA SER A 552 36.29 4.12 -27.99
C SER A 552 36.14 4.29 -29.47
N ASP A 553 36.02 5.55 -29.89
CA ASP A 553 35.94 5.95 -31.32
C ASP A 553 37.10 6.88 -31.65
N PHE A 554 37.84 6.60 -32.71
CA PHE A 554 38.91 7.46 -33.17
C PHE A 554 39.10 7.40 -34.68
N ARG A 555 39.62 8.49 -35.24
CA ARG A 555 39.88 8.60 -36.70
C ARG A 555 41.33 8.28 -37.01
N VAL A 556 41.52 7.55 -38.09
CA VAL A 556 42.83 7.20 -38.62
C VAL A 556 42.91 7.55 -40.10
N VAL A 557 44.03 8.16 -40.48
CA VAL A 557 44.35 8.44 -41.87
C VAL A 557 45.33 7.40 -42.38
N VAL A 558 44.95 6.65 -43.42
CA VAL A 558 45.82 5.68 -44.09
C VAL A 558 46.40 6.35 -45.36
N THR A 559 47.72 6.27 -45.51
CA THR A 559 48.45 6.80 -46.68
C THR A 559 49.28 5.71 -47.32
N LYS A 560 49.21 5.56 -48.62
CA LYS A 560 49.99 4.58 -49.40
C LYS A 560 50.95 5.30 -50.30
#